data_0a26171e6d76d5d3386b09d3291261be
#
_entry.id   0a26171e6d76d5d3386b09d3291261be
#
_cell.length_a   1.000
_cell.length_b   1.000
_cell.length_c   1.000
_cell.angle_alpha   90.00
_cell.angle_beta   90.00
_cell.angle_gamma   90.00
#
_symmetry.space_group_name_H-M   'P 1'
#
loop_
_entity.id
_entity.type
_entity.pdbx_description
1 polymer ?
#
loop_
_entity_poly.entity_id
_entity_poly.type
_entity_poly.pdbx_seq_one_letter_code
_entity_poly.pdbx_strand_id
1 'polypeptide(L)'
;MNFSKTKHFKESEWPEGALEHMDQRVLDALFELRSKLSCPMFPSPVFAGHVRHESSNSRHSTKEKTRLSDATDFFVEDVDMLQHVLVVARSIENIGGIGIYFDTKPSVMFHIDTREDKLDWVRSNGKYIYLQVDPVLYYATLSTELSKL
;
A
#
# COMPACT_ATOMS: atom_id res chain seq x y z
N MET A 1 -3.45 -15.33 -11.28
CA MET A 1 -2.47 -14.24 -11.10
C MET A 1 -1.14 -14.57 -11.77
N ASN A 2 -0.42 -13.57 -12.27
CA ASN A 2 0.85 -13.78 -12.97
C ASN A 2 2.02 -13.21 -12.14
N PHE A 3 2.87 -14.09 -11.63
CA PHE A 3 4.08 -13.78 -10.87
C PHE A 3 5.36 -13.83 -11.72
N SER A 4 5.26 -14.01 -13.05
CA SER A 4 6.44 -14.09 -13.93
C SER A 4 7.26 -12.78 -13.97
N LYS A 5 6.66 -11.65 -13.60
CA LYS A 5 7.30 -10.33 -13.56
C LYS A 5 8.12 -10.06 -12.30
N THR A 6 8.08 -10.95 -11.33
CA THR A 6 8.82 -10.79 -10.08
C THR A 6 9.63 -12.02 -9.74
N LYS A 7 10.80 -11.79 -9.16
CA LYS A 7 11.62 -12.80 -8.47
C LYS A 7 11.64 -12.61 -6.96
N HIS A 8 10.92 -11.60 -6.47
CA HIS A 8 10.99 -11.13 -5.09
C HIS A 8 9.82 -11.62 -4.25
N PHE A 9 8.70 -11.98 -4.90
CA PHE A 9 7.49 -12.42 -4.23
C PHE A 9 7.06 -13.82 -4.68
N LYS A 10 6.42 -14.55 -3.77
CA LYS A 10 5.76 -15.83 -4.04
C LYS A 10 4.28 -15.72 -3.69
N GLU A 11 3.43 -16.46 -4.38
CA GLU A 11 1.98 -16.48 -4.12
C GLU A 11 1.64 -16.80 -2.67
N SER A 12 2.45 -17.69 -2.05
CA SER A 12 2.29 -18.11 -0.65
C SER A 12 2.52 -17.01 0.39
N GLU A 13 2.99 -15.83 0.00
CA GLU A 13 3.16 -14.68 0.89
C GLU A 13 1.86 -13.91 1.10
N TRP A 14 0.84 -14.16 0.27
CA TRP A 14 -0.51 -13.59 0.44
C TRP A 14 -1.41 -14.50 1.27
N PRO A 15 -2.38 -13.94 2.00
CA PRO A 15 -3.42 -14.72 2.66
C PRO A 15 -4.16 -15.60 1.66
N GLU A 16 -4.52 -16.81 2.11
CA GLU A 16 -5.27 -17.77 1.29
C GLU A 16 -6.52 -17.11 0.67
N GLY A 17 -6.73 -17.32 -0.63
CA GLY A 17 -7.85 -16.79 -1.38
C GLY A 17 -7.78 -15.30 -1.73
N ALA A 18 -6.83 -14.51 -1.19
CA ALA A 18 -6.79 -13.07 -1.46
C ALA A 18 -6.50 -12.77 -2.94
N LEU A 19 -5.55 -13.49 -3.53
CA LEU A 19 -5.12 -13.26 -4.92
C LEU A 19 -6.24 -13.45 -5.95
N GLU A 20 -7.21 -14.32 -5.67
CA GLU A 20 -8.35 -14.58 -6.56
C GLU A 20 -9.24 -13.34 -6.75
N HIS A 21 -9.20 -12.42 -5.79
CA HIS A 21 -10.04 -11.22 -5.75
C HIS A 21 -9.25 -9.92 -5.97
N MET A 22 -7.97 -10.01 -6.34
CA MET A 22 -7.11 -8.85 -6.59
C MET A 22 -6.93 -8.58 -8.09
N ASP A 23 -6.82 -7.31 -8.46
CA ASP A 23 -6.47 -6.90 -9.81
C ASP A 23 -4.97 -7.10 -10.06
N GLN A 24 -4.62 -7.67 -11.21
CA GLN A 24 -3.22 -7.87 -11.58
C GLN A 24 -2.42 -6.56 -11.63
N ARG A 25 -3.07 -5.43 -11.94
CA ARG A 25 -2.41 -4.11 -12.03
C ARG A 25 -1.78 -3.67 -10.72
N VAL A 26 -2.46 -3.92 -9.57
CA VAL A 26 -1.89 -3.54 -8.27
C VAL A 26 -0.72 -4.44 -7.89
N LEU A 27 -0.76 -5.72 -8.28
CA LEU A 27 0.38 -6.61 -8.09
C LEU A 27 1.56 -6.21 -8.98
N ASP A 28 1.32 -5.87 -10.24
CA ASP A 28 2.36 -5.39 -11.15
C ASP A 28 3.01 -4.11 -10.60
N ALA A 29 2.22 -3.17 -10.05
CA ALA A 29 2.72 -1.96 -9.42
C ALA A 29 3.57 -2.26 -8.16
N LEU A 30 3.14 -3.21 -7.33
CA LEU A 30 3.92 -3.66 -6.16
C LEU A 30 5.23 -4.34 -6.60
N PHE A 31 5.19 -5.15 -7.65
CA PHE A 31 6.39 -5.82 -8.18
C PHE A 31 7.40 -4.82 -8.74
N GLU A 32 6.91 -3.80 -9.46
CA GLU A 32 7.74 -2.70 -9.94
C GLU A 32 8.36 -1.93 -8.78
N LEU A 33 7.57 -1.56 -7.76
CA LEU A 33 8.04 -0.88 -6.56
C LEU A 33 9.16 -1.70 -5.89
N ARG A 34 8.93 -2.99 -5.64
CA ARG A 34 9.92 -3.88 -5.03
C ARG A 34 11.19 -4.02 -5.86
N SER A 35 11.07 -4.02 -7.18
CA SER A 35 12.24 -4.15 -8.07
C SER A 35 13.17 -2.92 -8.04
N LYS A 36 12.61 -1.74 -7.72
CA LYS A 36 13.34 -0.48 -7.60
C LYS A 36 13.91 -0.22 -6.21
N LEU A 37 13.49 -1.02 -5.22
CA LEU A 37 13.93 -0.90 -3.83
C LEU A 37 14.91 -2.01 -3.48
N SER A 38 15.93 -1.67 -2.70
CA SER A 38 16.89 -2.62 -2.17
C SER A 38 16.43 -3.33 -0.88
N CYS A 39 15.39 -2.80 -0.21
CA CYS A 39 14.89 -3.38 1.04
C CYS A 39 13.79 -4.41 0.80
N PRO A 40 13.72 -5.50 1.60
CA PRO A 40 12.62 -6.44 1.57
C PRO A 40 11.28 -5.77 1.90
N MET A 41 10.22 -6.27 1.25
CA MET A 41 8.84 -5.89 1.46
C MET A 41 8.00 -7.14 1.64
N PHE A 42 7.00 -7.06 2.50
CA PHE A 42 6.13 -8.18 2.84
C PHE A 42 4.67 -7.77 2.66
N PRO A 43 3.87 -8.51 1.87
CA PRO A 43 2.44 -8.31 1.83
C PRO A 43 1.84 -8.42 3.23
N SER A 44 0.77 -7.68 3.50
CA SER A 44 0.06 -7.82 4.78
C SER A 44 -0.39 -9.26 4.98
N PRO A 45 -0.19 -9.87 6.16
CA PRO A 45 -0.67 -11.22 6.44
C PRO A 45 -2.20 -11.25 6.67
N VAL A 46 -2.85 -10.09 6.68
CA VAL A 46 -4.29 -9.96 6.94
C VAL A 46 -5.04 -9.85 5.63
N PHE A 47 -6.03 -10.72 5.41
CA PHE A 47 -6.87 -10.75 4.21
C PHE A 47 -7.47 -9.38 3.87
N ALA A 48 -7.98 -8.66 4.89
CA ALA A 48 -8.56 -7.32 4.72
C ALA A 48 -7.56 -6.24 4.29
N GLY A 49 -6.26 -6.50 4.35
CA GLY A 49 -5.20 -5.67 3.77
C GLY A 49 -5.10 -5.81 2.25
N HIS A 50 -5.85 -6.73 1.65
CA HIS A 50 -5.88 -6.95 0.21
C HIS A 50 -7.30 -6.92 -0.34
N VAL A 51 -8.26 -7.52 0.37
CA VAL A 51 -9.64 -7.70 -0.09
C VAL A 51 -10.63 -7.45 1.05
N ARG A 52 -11.68 -6.68 0.76
CA ARG A 52 -12.80 -6.39 1.68
C ARG A 52 -14.12 -6.60 0.95
N HIS A 53 -14.83 -7.65 1.30
CA HIS A 53 -16.10 -7.97 0.64
C HIS A 53 -17.25 -7.04 1.05
N GLU A 54 -17.17 -6.39 2.21
CA GLU A 54 -18.27 -5.64 2.82
C GLU A 54 -18.14 -4.10 2.70
N SER A 55 -16.97 -3.58 2.36
CA SER A 55 -16.72 -2.14 2.35
C SER A 55 -17.05 -1.50 1.00
N SER A 56 -17.93 -0.50 0.99
CA SER A 56 -18.34 0.19 -0.24
C SER A 56 -17.37 1.27 -0.72
N ASN A 57 -16.57 1.86 0.16
CA ASN A 57 -15.74 3.05 -0.14
C ASN A 57 -14.24 2.78 -0.13
N SER A 58 -13.82 1.54 0.06
CA SER A 58 -12.42 1.14 0.06
C SER A 58 -11.98 0.65 -1.32
N ARG A 59 -10.76 0.95 -1.72
CA ARG A 59 -10.14 0.35 -2.93
C ARG A 59 -9.89 -1.15 -2.79
N HIS A 60 -9.83 -1.65 -1.57
CA HIS A 60 -9.84 -3.10 -1.28
C HIS A 60 -11.21 -3.75 -1.51
N SER A 61 -12.26 -2.98 -1.80
CA SER A 61 -13.63 -3.50 -1.86
C SER A 61 -13.88 -4.30 -3.14
N THR A 62 -14.49 -5.48 -2.96
CA THR A 62 -15.03 -6.33 -4.02
C THR A 62 -16.56 -6.44 -3.92
N LYS A 63 -17.24 -5.41 -3.40
CA LYS A 63 -18.69 -5.41 -3.12
C LYS A 63 -19.52 -5.68 -4.38
N GLU A 64 -19.07 -5.21 -5.52
CA GLU A 64 -19.64 -5.60 -6.80
C GLU A 64 -18.96 -6.91 -7.22
N LYS A 65 -19.74 -7.99 -7.41
CA LYS A 65 -19.22 -9.34 -7.75
C LYS A 65 -18.26 -9.38 -8.94
N THR A 66 -18.24 -8.32 -9.75
CA THR A 66 -17.37 -8.16 -10.91
C THR A 66 -16.13 -7.31 -10.66
N ARG A 67 -16.03 -6.65 -9.48
CA ARG A 67 -14.91 -5.78 -9.16
C ARG A 67 -13.85 -6.53 -8.39
N LEU A 68 -12.61 -6.47 -8.89
CA LEU A 68 -11.43 -6.90 -8.17
C LEU A 68 -10.91 -5.77 -7.29
N SER A 69 -10.26 -6.12 -6.18
CA SER A 69 -9.50 -5.17 -5.36
C SER A 69 -8.30 -4.66 -6.15
N ASP A 70 -8.19 -3.36 -6.28
CA ASP A 70 -7.06 -2.68 -6.92
C ASP A 70 -6.11 -2.01 -5.91
N ALA A 71 -6.11 -2.52 -4.68
CA ALA A 71 -5.30 -2.05 -3.57
C ALA A 71 -4.59 -3.20 -2.84
N THR A 72 -3.46 -2.89 -2.23
CA THR A 72 -2.71 -3.82 -1.39
C THR A 72 -1.98 -3.09 -0.28
N ASP A 73 -1.98 -3.69 0.90
CA ASP A 73 -1.22 -3.25 2.05
C ASP A 73 0.05 -4.10 2.20
N PHE A 74 1.16 -3.48 2.57
CA PHE A 74 2.43 -4.15 2.76
C PHE A 74 3.27 -3.47 3.84
N PHE A 75 4.28 -4.19 4.33
CA PHE A 75 5.28 -3.70 5.26
C PHE A 75 6.66 -3.69 4.60
N VAL A 76 7.54 -2.82 5.08
CA VAL A 76 8.97 -2.83 4.74
C VAL A 76 9.76 -3.31 5.95
N GLU A 77 10.85 -4.04 5.69
CA GLU A 77 11.69 -4.57 6.77
C GLU A 77 12.43 -3.46 7.50
N ASP A 78 12.94 -2.49 6.74
CA ASP A 78 13.76 -1.41 7.26
C ASP A 78 12.96 -0.10 7.31
N VAL A 79 12.66 0.36 8.54
CA VAL A 79 11.90 1.59 8.77
C VAL A 79 12.66 2.84 8.31
N ASP A 80 13.98 2.82 8.28
CA ASP A 80 14.79 3.93 7.78
C ASP A 80 14.59 4.15 6.27
N MET A 81 14.08 3.15 5.57
CA MET A 81 13.77 3.22 4.13
C MET A 81 12.39 3.84 3.81
N LEU A 82 11.56 4.17 4.81
CA LEU A 82 10.17 4.62 4.57
C LEU A 82 10.08 5.84 3.64
N GLN A 83 10.95 6.83 3.82
CA GLN A 83 10.98 7.99 2.93
C GLN A 83 11.36 7.60 1.50
N HIS A 84 12.33 6.71 1.35
CA HIS A 84 12.76 6.22 0.04
C HIS A 84 11.66 5.44 -0.64
N VAL A 85 10.95 4.57 0.10
CA VAL A 85 9.77 3.84 -0.40
C VAL A 85 8.71 4.80 -0.92
N LEU A 86 8.39 5.86 -0.16
CA LEU A 86 7.42 6.88 -0.58
C LEU A 86 7.83 7.56 -1.89
N VAL A 87 9.09 8.00 -1.99
CA VAL A 87 9.62 8.68 -3.19
C VAL A 87 9.56 7.74 -4.40
N VAL A 88 10.01 6.51 -4.26
CA VAL A 88 9.99 5.51 -5.34
C VAL A 88 8.56 5.14 -5.72
N ALA A 89 7.66 4.90 -4.76
CA ALA A 89 6.26 4.61 -5.03
C ALA A 89 5.60 5.75 -5.84
N ARG A 90 5.88 7.00 -5.48
CA ARG A 90 5.33 8.16 -6.19
C ARG A 90 5.87 8.31 -7.62
N SER A 91 7.04 7.77 -7.93
CA SER A 91 7.62 7.74 -9.27
C SER A 91 7.02 6.69 -10.21
N ILE A 92 6.22 5.77 -9.68
CA ILE A 92 5.57 4.71 -10.46
C ILE A 92 4.23 5.23 -10.99
N GLU A 93 4.08 5.27 -12.30
CA GLU A 93 2.90 5.85 -12.97
C GLU A 93 1.59 5.19 -12.53
N ASN A 94 1.58 3.87 -12.45
CA ASN A 94 0.40 3.08 -12.12
C ASN A 94 0.00 3.10 -10.64
N ILE A 95 0.78 3.75 -9.75
CA ILE A 95 0.39 3.97 -8.37
C ILE A 95 -0.33 5.30 -8.26
N GLY A 96 -1.64 5.26 -8.02
CA GLY A 96 -2.49 6.43 -7.81
C GLY A 96 -2.60 6.80 -6.33
N GLY A 97 -2.97 5.86 -5.47
CA GLY A 97 -3.07 6.07 -4.03
C GLY A 97 -1.83 5.58 -3.27
N ILE A 98 -1.35 6.39 -2.33
CA ILE A 98 -0.30 6.00 -1.37
C ILE A 98 -0.74 6.39 0.04
N GLY A 99 -0.81 5.39 0.93
CA GLY A 99 -1.07 5.60 2.35
C GLY A 99 0.08 5.11 3.21
N ILE A 100 0.38 5.85 4.27
CA ILE A 100 1.32 5.43 5.31
C ILE A 100 0.59 5.43 6.65
N TYR A 101 0.61 4.29 7.33
CA TYR A 101 -0.10 4.05 8.57
C TYR A 101 0.91 3.86 9.70
N PHE A 102 1.08 4.90 10.53
CA PHE A 102 2.01 4.89 11.65
C PHE A 102 1.43 4.22 12.90
N ASP A 103 0.13 4.04 12.96
CA ASP A 103 -0.60 3.47 14.09
C ASP A 103 -0.99 2.00 13.89
N THR A 104 -0.34 1.29 12.98
CA THR A 104 -0.50 -0.15 12.78
C THR A 104 0.52 -0.97 13.58
N LYS A 105 0.22 -2.24 13.77
CA LYS A 105 1.13 -3.20 14.39
C LYS A 105 1.35 -4.39 13.46
N PRO A 106 2.53 -4.99 13.46
CA PRO A 106 3.69 -4.74 14.35
C PRO A 106 4.56 -3.54 13.94
N SER A 107 4.33 -2.95 12.77
CA SER A 107 5.16 -1.88 12.21
C SER A 107 4.34 -0.90 11.40
N VAL A 108 5.00 0.11 10.84
CA VAL A 108 4.41 1.04 9.85
C VAL A 108 3.99 0.27 8.61
N MET A 109 2.75 0.48 8.18
CA MET A 109 2.17 -0.16 7.01
C MET A 109 2.05 0.83 5.87
N PHE A 110 2.37 0.38 4.66
CA PHE A 110 2.07 1.08 3.42
C PHE A 110 0.82 0.53 2.78
N HIS A 111 0.08 1.43 2.14
CA HIS A 111 -0.98 1.12 1.20
C HIS A 111 -0.61 1.65 -0.17
N ILE A 112 -0.85 0.88 -1.20
CA ILE A 112 -0.87 1.37 -2.58
C ILE A 112 -2.14 0.92 -3.29
N ASP A 113 -2.61 1.76 -4.21
CA ASP A 113 -3.70 1.40 -5.11
C ASP A 113 -3.50 2.00 -6.51
N THR A 114 -4.26 1.49 -7.48
CA THR A 114 -4.15 1.87 -8.89
C THR A 114 -5.27 2.82 -9.34
N ARG A 115 -5.76 3.71 -8.44
CA ARG A 115 -6.69 4.77 -8.84
C ARG A 115 -6.05 5.73 -9.86
N GLU A 116 -6.89 6.39 -10.66
CA GLU A 116 -6.42 7.35 -11.65
C GLU A 116 -5.89 8.63 -11.01
N ASP A 117 -6.65 9.17 -10.03
CA ASP A 117 -6.25 10.40 -9.33
C ASP A 117 -5.15 10.13 -8.31
N LYS A 118 -4.16 11.03 -8.26
CA LYS A 118 -3.11 10.93 -7.24
C LYS A 118 -3.66 11.37 -5.88
N LEU A 119 -3.55 10.48 -4.90
CA LEU A 119 -4.00 10.74 -3.52
C LEU A 119 -3.01 10.15 -2.52
N ASP A 120 -2.38 11.03 -1.75
CA ASP A 120 -1.46 10.65 -0.68
C ASP A 120 -2.06 10.94 0.68
N TRP A 121 -1.89 10.04 1.63
CA TRP A 121 -2.28 10.26 3.00
C TRP A 121 -1.32 9.64 4.00
N VAL A 122 -1.28 10.23 5.18
CA VAL A 122 -0.73 9.60 6.38
C VAL A 122 -1.86 9.32 7.36
N ARG A 123 -1.73 8.25 8.12
CA ARG A 123 -2.61 7.95 9.23
C ARG A 123 -1.80 7.85 10.51
N SER A 124 -2.19 8.66 11.49
CA SER A 124 -1.60 8.68 12.83
C SER A 124 -2.70 8.84 13.88
N ASN A 125 -2.66 8.02 14.93
CA ASN A 125 -3.66 8.04 16.01
C ASN A 125 -5.12 7.97 15.52
N GLY A 126 -5.38 7.15 14.50
CA GLY A 126 -6.69 6.96 13.88
C GLY A 126 -7.15 8.08 12.95
N LYS A 127 -6.35 9.14 12.75
CA LYS A 127 -6.70 10.28 11.89
C LYS A 127 -6.00 10.17 10.54
N TYR A 128 -6.77 10.41 9.48
CA TYR A 128 -6.28 10.50 8.11
C TYR A 128 -5.99 11.95 7.76
N ILE A 129 -4.80 12.22 7.22
CA ILE A 129 -4.36 13.54 6.77
C ILE A 129 -3.91 13.38 5.32
N TYR A 130 -4.59 14.09 4.43
CA TYR A 130 -4.39 13.99 2.99
C TYR A 130 -3.50 15.12 2.50
N LEU A 131 -2.46 14.79 1.71
CA LEU A 131 -1.55 15.75 1.10
C LEU A 131 -2.29 16.80 0.25
N GLN A 132 -3.28 16.37 -0.51
CA GLN A 132 -4.02 17.23 -1.43
C GLN A 132 -5.01 18.19 -0.72
N VAL A 133 -5.31 17.93 0.56
CA VAL A 133 -6.23 18.75 1.37
C VAL A 133 -5.45 19.71 2.27
N ASP A 134 -4.46 19.21 3.00
CA ASP A 134 -3.62 20.00 3.91
C ASP A 134 -2.16 19.54 3.83
N PRO A 135 -1.41 20.06 2.85
CA PRO A 135 -0.01 19.69 2.65
C PRO A 135 0.89 20.06 3.85
N VAL A 136 0.60 21.14 4.55
CA VAL A 136 1.39 21.55 5.72
C VAL A 136 1.24 20.53 6.84
N LEU A 137 0.02 20.18 7.18
CA LEU A 137 -0.25 19.19 8.22
C LEU A 137 0.24 17.80 7.81
N TYR A 138 0.11 17.42 6.52
CA TYR A 138 0.62 16.16 5.99
C TYR A 138 2.13 16.03 6.24
N TYR A 139 2.93 16.98 5.79
CA TYR A 139 4.39 16.94 5.95
C TYR A 139 4.83 17.08 7.40
N ALA A 140 4.16 17.90 8.21
CA ALA A 140 4.43 18.02 9.63
C ALA A 140 4.19 16.70 10.37
N THR A 141 3.07 16.03 10.06
CA THR A 141 2.76 14.71 10.65
C THR A 141 3.76 13.65 10.19
N LEU A 142 4.03 13.57 8.88
CA LEU A 142 5.00 12.64 8.32
C LEU A 142 6.38 12.78 9.00
N SER A 143 6.89 14.01 9.09
CA SER A 143 8.16 14.29 9.73
C SER A 143 8.16 13.92 11.22
N THR A 144 7.08 14.26 11.94
CA THR A 144 6.95 13.94 13.36
C THR A 144 6.93 12.43 13.60
N GLU A 145 6.17 11.68 12.81
CA GLU A 145 6.08 10.22 12.97
C GLU A 145 7.39 9.52 12.59
N LEU A 146 8.05 9.95 11.51
CA LEU A 146 9.35 9.41 11.13
C LEU A 146 10.43 9.66 12.19
N SER A 147 10.38 10.78 12.91
CA SER A 147 11.34 11.09 13.97
C SER A 147 11.19 10.24 15.24
N LYS A 148 10.11 9.46 15.36
CA LYS A 148 9.85 8.55 16.49
C LYS A 148 10.33 7.12 16.23
N LEU A 149 10.66 6.79 14.99
CA LEU A 149 11.12 5.47 14.58
C LEU A 149 12.61 5.31 14.83
#